data_a0d799e3ca0566797a4d465870c01968
#
_entry.id   a0d799e3ca0566797a4d465870c01968
#
_cell.length_a   1.000
_cell.length_b   1.000
_cell.length_c   1.000
_cell.angle_alpha   90.00
_cell.angle_beta   90.00
_cell.angle_gamma   90.00
#
_symmetry.space_group_name_H-M   'P 1'
#
loop_
_entity.id
_entity.type
_entity.pdbx_description
1 polymer ?
#
loop_
_entity_poly.entity_id
_entity_poly.type
_entity_poly.pdbx_seq_one_letter_code
_entity_poly.pdbx_strand_id
1 'polypeptide(L)'
;MGLWSWLVQLLRGRRPLEARNPGDTRGPINALVLFLREPRELTTRQIARIATKAFDVPFTDDEPDATDNFVAGAMPSFVLKTGDHYFLVNSFPRPYTDNPVEASESIPELRLRKAVRDHEAWISVDLLGEAGPSELPGIYRSLGRLLVGFLDDDCLAIFATNQGQLVAYDPAMRATLMGDNPLSLFETMSHPPVVPVADDDPRLKAAVAKARRRWPEFVEAFENRRPEQHFAMKARITEPGENQAEFMWITVTGLENGIVYGKLDNDPVELTRIKAGDRVRVSVKDLNDWLYTDGDDMVGGFTIEVLRRIQDEMTE
;
A
#
# COMPACT_ATOMS: atom_id res chain seq x y z
N MET A 1 17.09 19.49 0.16
CA MET A 1 16.98 18.07 0.57
C MET A 1 15.51 17.76 0.51
N GLY A 2 15.10 16.84 -0.36
CA GLY A 2 13.68 16.55 -0.59
C GLY A 2 13.03 15.89 0.62
N LEU A 3 11.73 16.14 0.80
CA LEU A 3 10.84 15.58 1.84
C LEU A 3 11.05 14.06 2.05
N TRP A 4 11.28 13.34 0.97
CA TRP A 4 11.55 11.89 0.95
C TRP A 4 12.87 11.49 1.61
N SER A 5 13.92 12.28 1.48
CA SER A 5 15.19 11.97 2.13
C SER A 5 15.09 12.12 3.66
N TRP A 6 14.27 13.05 4.13
CA TRP A 6 13.96 13.25 5.54
C TRP A 6 13.08 12.12 6.09
N LEU A 7 12.02 11.72 5.35
CA LEU A 7 11.15 10.59 5.73
C LEU A 7 11.93 9.27 5.84
N VAL A 8 12.82 9.01 4.88
CA VAL A 8 13.71 7.84 4.90
C VAL A 8 14.67 7.87 6.10
N GLN A 9 15.14 9.05 6.51
CA GLN A 9 15.97 9.21 7.70
C GLN A 9 15.18 8.97 8.99
N LEU A 10 13.95 9.47 9.06
CA LEU A 10 13.05 9.33 10.20
C LEU A 10 12.58 7.87 10.35
N LEU A 11 12.18 7.23 9.25
CA LEU A 11 11.70 5.84 9.24
C LEU A 11 12.81 4.81 9.45
N ARG A 12 14.07 5.14 9.21
CA ARG A 12 15.21 4.25 9.50
C ARG A 12 15.41 3.95 10.98
N GLY A 13 14.64 4.57 11.90
CA GLY A 13 14.47 4.19 13.32
C GLY A 13 15.76 3.90 14.11
N ARG A 14 16.91 4.26 13.57
CA ARG A 14 18.20 4.18 14.23
C ARG A 14 18.69 5.60 14.43
N ARG A 15 18.85 6.01 15.66
CA ARG A 15 19.44 7.25 16.21
C ARG A 15 19.54 8.37 15.20
N PRO A 16 19.21 9.63 15.52
CA PRO A 16 19.58 10.76 14.67
C PRO A 16 21.02 10.53 14.28
N LEU A 17 21.30 10.61 12.97
CA LEU A 17 22.64 10.45 12.45
C LEU A 17 23.58 11.43 13.17
N GLU A 18 24.14 11.00 14.30
CA GLU A 18 25.48 11.39 14.63
C GLU A 18 26.28 11.03 13.38
N ALA A 19 26.93 12.02 12.82
CA ALA A 19 27.63 12.01 11.54
C ALA A 19 28.12 10.60 11.18
N ARG A 20 27.66 10.07 10.05
CA ARG A 20 28.12 8.82 9.47
C ARG A 20 29.63 8.72 9.70
N ASN A 21 30.05 7.76 10.52
CA ASN A 21 31.46 7.47 10.64
C ASN A 21 31.95 7.18 9.22
N PRO A 22 33.00 7.83 8.70
CA PRO A 22 33.47 7.64 7.34
C PRO A 22 33.92 6.19 7.02
N GLY A 23 33.81 5.28 7.98
CA GLY A 23 34.12 3.86 7.87
C GLY A 23 32.95 2.88 7.85
N ASP A 24 31.68 3.33 7.86
CA ASP A 24 30.53 2.40 7.76
C ASP A 24 30.28 2.06 6.29
N THR A 25 30.94 1.02 5.83
CA THR A 25 30.89 0.50 4.45
C THR A 25 29.68 -0.41 4.19
N ARG A 26 28.73 -0.52 5.12
CA ARG A 26 27.54 -1.35 4.91
C ARG A 26 26.67 -0.74 3.84
N GLY A 27 26.39 -1.53 2.79
CA GLY A 27 25.48 -1.19 1.70
C GLY A 27 24.03 -0.96 2.20
N PRO A 28 23.14 -0.50 1.33
CA PRO A 28 21.72 -0.33 1.70
C PRO A 28 21.12 -1.67 2.13
N ILE A 29 20.31 -1.67 3.18
CA ILE A 29 19.60 -2.87 3.63
C ILE A 29 18.52 -3.20 2.59
N ASN A 30 18.58 -4.40 2.03
CA ASN A 30 17.54 -4.91 1.14
C ASN A 30 16.45 -5.59 1.99
N ALA A 31 15.36 -4.89 2.24
CA ALA A 31 14.26 -5.36 3.05
C ALA A 31 12.92 -4.85 2.55
N LEU A 32 11.86 -5.62 2.87
CA LEU A 32 10.49 -5.20 2.83
C LEU A 32 9.94 -5.20 4.26
N VAL A 33 9.34 -4.09 4.68
CA VAL A 33 8.78 -3.91 6.02
C VAL A 33 7.28 -3.74 5.93
N LEU A 34 6.55 -4.47 6.74
CA LEU A 34 5.11 -4.43 6.85
C LEU A 34 4.72 -3.69 8.13
N PHE A 35 3.98 -2.60 8.01
CA PHE A 35 3.40 -1.88 9.14
C PHE A 35 2.09 -2.54 9.54
N LEU A 36 1.91 -2.77 10.83
CA LEU A 36 0.79 -3.50 11.40
C LEU A 36 0.02 -2.66 12.39
N ARG A 37 -1.28 -2.88 12.46
CA ARG A 37 -2.16 -2.28 13.46
C ARG A 37 -1.88 -2.84 14.86
N GLU A 38 -1.65 -4.15 14.95
CA GLU A 38 -1.43 -4.84 16.21
C GLU A 38 -0.14 -5.67 16.19
N PRO A 39 0.54 -5.82 17.34
CA PRO A 39 1.70 -6.69 17.48
C PRO A 39 1.38 -8.15 17.21
N ARG A 40 2.34 -8.90 16.68
CA ARG A 40 2.23 -10.34 16.42
C ARG A 40 3.33 -11.12 17.10
N GLU A 41 2.95 -12.15 17.81
CA GLU A 41 3.88 -13.18 18.27
C GLU A 41 4.10 -14.21 17.17
N LEU A 42 5.36 -14.45 16.81
CA LEU A 42 5.77 -15.43 15.83
C LEU A 42 6.58 -16.54 16.46
N THR A 43 6.50 -17.72 15.87
CA THR A 43 7.29 -18.89 16.24
C THR A 43 8.11 -19.39 15.05
N THR A 44 9.23 -20.08 15.29
CA THR A 44 10.04 -20.73 14.24
C THR A 44 9.17 -21.61 13.34
N ARG A 45 8.25 -22.39 13.94
CA ARG A 45 7.30 -23.25 13.20
C ARG A 45 6.39 -22.49 12.26
N GLN A 46 5.87 -21.33 12.66
CA GLN A 46 5.04 -20.50 11.78
C GLN A 46 5.87 -19.97 10.60
N ILE A 47 7.08 -19.49 10.87
CA ILE A 47 7.99 -18.98 9.84
C ILE A 47 8.44 -20.12 8.90
N ALA A 48 8.75 -21.31 9.42
CA ALA A 48 9.10 -22.45 8.59
C ALA A 48 7.96 -22.85 7.62
N ARG A 49 6.70 -22.78 8.08
CA ARG A 49 5.53 -23.01 7.20
C ARG A 49 5.39 -21.93 6.12
N ILE A 50 5.65 -20.67 6.47
CA ILE A 50 5.64 -19.56 5.52
C ILE A 50 6.76 -19.74 4.50
N ALA A 51 7.97 -20.04 4.93
CA ALA A 51 9.12 -20.28 4.08
C ALA A 51 8.90 -21.48 3.14
N THR A 52 8.34 -22.59 3.65
CA THR A 52 7.97 -23.76 2.84
C THR A 52 7.06 -23.36 1.68
N LYS A 53 6.05 -22.51 1.93
CA LYS A 53 5.15 -22.03 0.87
C LYS A 53 5.82 -21.04 -0.08
N ALA A 54 6.69 -20.19 0.45
CA ALA A 54 7.35 -19.13 -0.32
C ALA A 54 8.38 -19.69 -1.31
N PHE A 55 9.09 -20.74 -0.93
CA PHE A 55 10.18 -21.34 -1.71
C PHE A 55 9.81 -22.68 -2.37
N ASP A 56 8.64 -23.24 -2.05
CA ASP A 56 8.17 -24.55 -2.51
C ASP A 56 9.14 -25.71 -2.17
N VAL A 57 9.81 -25.60 -1.02
CA VAL A 57 10.69 -26.63 -0.45
C VAL A 57 10.44 -26.73 1.06
N PRO A 58 10.54 -27.94 1.65
CA PRO A 58 10.36 -28.12 3.09
C PRO A 58 11.40 -27.33 3.90
N PHE A 59 10.94 -26.60 4.91
CA PHE A 59 11.78 -25.95 5.92
C PHE A 59 11.58 -26.62 7.27
N THR A 60 12.68 -26.82 8.01
CA THR A 60 12.66 -27.33 9.38
C THR A 60 12.91 -26.22 10.41
N ASP A 61 12.38 -26.40 11.63
CA ASP A 61 12.61 -25.51 12.78
C ASP A 61 13.12 -26.27 14.03
N ASP A 62 13.31 -27.57 13.93
CA ASP A 62 13.66 -28.47 15.04
C ASP A 62 14.82 -29.42 14.73
N GLU A 63 15.51 -29.27 13.62
CA GLU A 63 16.70 -30.06 13.25
C GLU A 63 17.99 -29.27 13.53
N PRO A 64 18.70 -29.53 14.64
CA PRO A 64 19.90 -28.76 15.04
C PRO A 64 21.06 -28.83 14.03
N ASP A 65 21.12 -29.93 13.26
CA ASP A 65 22.19 -30.21 12.29
C ASP A 65 21.82 -29.81 10.86
N ALA A 66 20.65 -29.19 10.65
CA ALA A 66 20.24 -28.72 9.34
C ALA A 66 21.20 -27.67 8.80
N THR A 67 21.73 -27.90 7.60
CA THR A 67 22.68 -26.99 6.93
C THR A 67 22.01 -26.11 5.90
N ASP A 68 20.80 -26.43 5.48
CA ASP A 68 20.00 -25.68 4.51
C ASP A 68 18.49 -25.82 4.81
N ASN A 69 17.67 -24.89 4.28
CA ASN A 69 16.22 -24.84 4.44
C ASN A 69 15.75 -24.96 5.89
N PHE A 70 16.33 -24.16 6.77
CA PHE A 70 15.99 -24.12 8.18
C PHE A 70 15.60 -22.72 8.65
N VAL A 71 14.86 -22.70 9.78
CA VAL A 71 14.54 -21.49 10.53
C VAL A 71 15.07 -21.65 11.95
N ALA A 72 15.79 -20.65 12.43
CA ALA A 72 16.32 -20.61 13.79
C ALA A 72 16.09 -19.23 14.42
N GLY A 73 16.09 -19.19 15.74
CA GLY A 73 15.95 -17.94 16.50
C GLY A 73 14.69 -17.92 17.37
N ALA A 74 14.38 -16.75 17.85
CA ALA A 74 13.20 -16.46 18.67
C ALA A 74 12.83 -14.98 18.54
N MET A 75 11.62 -14.62 18.96
CA MET A 75 11.24 -13.20 19.04
C MET A 75 12.35 -12.33 19.63
N PRO A 76 12.64 -11.19 19.05
CA PRO A 76 11.97 -10.57 17.93
C PRO A 76 12.56 -10.91 16.54
N SER A 77 13.59 -11.79 16.45
CA SER A 77 14.32 -12.00 15.21
C SER A 77 14.58 -13.49 14.93
N PHE A 78 14.32 -13.88 13.68
CA PHE A 78 14.52 -15.24 13.19
C PHE A 78 15.40 -15.21 11.94
N VAL A 79 16.27 -16.22 11.81
CA VAL A 79 17.11 -16.43 10.64
C VAL A 79 16.54 -17.55 9.81
N LEU A 80 16.42 -17.35 8.51
CA LEU A 80 16.12 -18.37 7.51
C LEU A 80 17.37 -18.59 6.66
N LYS A 81 17.71 -19.84 6.39
CA LYS A 81 18.73 -20.22 5.41
C LYS A 81 18.08 -20.98 4.26
N THR A 82 18.36 -20.59 3.02
CA THR A 82 18.00 -21.36 1.83
C THR A 82 18.98 -21.07 0.70
N GLY A 83 19.50 -22.15 0.09
CA GLY A 83 20.58 -22.05 -0.90
C GLY A 83 21.77 -21.23 -0.35
N ASP A 84 22.24 -20.24 -1.07
CA ASP A 84 23.36 -19.39 -0.67
C ASP A 84 22.92 -18.17 0.16
N HIS A 85 21.63 -18.01 0.45
CA HIS A 85 21.11 -16.81 1.08
C HIS A 85 20.62 -17.06 2.51
N TYR A 86 20.83 -16.05 3.33
CA TYR A 86 20.24 -15.92 4.65
C TYR A 86 19.26 -14.76 4.65
N PHE A 87 18.09 -14.98 5.24
CA PHE A 87 17.09 -13.94 5.45
C PHE A 87 16.83 -13.77 6.94
N LEU A 88 16.49 -12.54 7.35
CA LEU A 88 15.98 -12.25 8.67
C LEU A 88 14.48 -11.98 8.58
N VAL A 89 13.72 -12.55 9.50
CA VAL A 89 12.35 -12.12 9.79
C VAL A 89 12.36 -11.46 11.16
N ASN A 90 12.03 -10.19 11.20
CA ASN A 90 11.92 -9.45 12.44
C ASN A 90 10.46 -9.13 12.72
N SER A 91 10.05 -9.21 14.00
CA SER A 91 8.70 -8.81 14.45
C SER A 91 8.85 -8.02 15.75
N PHE A 92 8.49 -6.75 15.70
CA PHE A 92 8.63 -5.85 16.85
C PHE A 92 7.27 -5.30 17.27
N PRO A 93 6.92 -5.40 18.57
CA PRO A 93 5.67 -4.86 19.14
C PRO A 93 5.84 -3.36 19.48
N ARG A 94 6.23 -2.57 18.50
CA ARG A 94 6.38 -1.11 18.61
C ARG A 94 6.35 -0.48 17.22
N PRO A 95 6.01 0.80 17.12
CA PRO A 95 6.11 1.51 15.84
C PRO A 95 7.51 1.44 15.23
N TYR A 96 7.57 1.51 13.90
CA TYR A 96 8.82 1.52 13.13
C TYR A 96 9.61 2.83 13.30
N THR A 97 8.91 3.91 13.60
CA THR A 97 9.49 5.22 13.92
C THR A 97 9.21 5.60 15.38
N ASP A 98 10.10 6.40 15.99
CA ASP A 98 9.97 6.83 17.38
C ASP A 98 8.78 7.77 17.61
N ASN A 99 8.37 8.53 16.60
CA ASN A 99 7.21 9.42 16.66
C ASN A 99 6.33 9.28 15.40
N PRO A 100 5.41 8.30 15.37
CA PRO A 100 4.54 8.05 14.21
C PRO A 100 3.65 9.24 13.85
N VAL A 101 3.17 10.00 14.84
CA VAL A 101 2.33 11.17 14.63
C VAL A 101 3.09 12.23 13.84
N GLU A 102 4.25 12.66 14.33
CA GLU A 102 5.09 13.66 13.66
C GLU A 102 5.55 13.17 12.28
N ALA A 103 5.97 11.89 12.18
CA ALA A 103 6.37 11.30 10.91
C ALA A 103 5.25 11.32 9.87
N SER A 104 4.00 11.20 10.32
CA SER A 104 2.83 11.18 9.44
C SER A 104 2.44 12.56 8.91
N GLU A 105 2.70 13.64 9.65
CA GLU A 105 2.24 15.00 9.32
C GLU A 105 2.71 15.48 7.93
N SER A 106 3.91 15.08 7.53
CA SER A 106 4.51 15.44 6.25
C SER A 106 4.04 14.60 5.06
N ILE A 107 3.20 13.57 5.29
CA ILE A 107 2.72 12.68 4.23
C ILE A 107 1.47 13.25 3.60
N PRO A 108 1.49 13.63 2.31
CA PRO A 108 0.33 14.24 1.65
C PRO A 108 -0.82 13.24 1.44
N GLU A 109 -0.49 11.98 1.18
CA GLU A 109 -1.48 10.93 0.90
C GLU A 109 -2.13 10.48 2.22
N LEU A 110 -3.46 10.66 2.35
CA LEU A 110 -4.17 10.49 3.63
C LEU A 110 -4.18 9.05 4.13
N ARG A 111 -4.33 8.05 3.26
CA ARG A 111 -4.32 6.63 3.66
C ARG A 111 -2.95 6.25 4.20
N LEU A 112 -1.89 6.70 3.51
CA LEU A 112 -0.53 6.45 3.94
C LEU A 112 -0.19 7.19 5.23
N ARG A 113 -0.66 8.46 5.35
CA ARG A 113 -0.56 9.24 6.59
C ARG A 113 -1.18 8.49 7.77
N LYS A 114 -2.41 7.99 7.59
CA LYS A 114 -3.10 7.21 8.61
C LYS A 114 -2.34 5.93 8.93
N ALA A 115 -1.88 5.19 7.93
CA ALA A 115 -1.11 3.96 8.10
C ALA A 115 0.17 4.20 8.92
N VAL A 116 0.90 5.30 8.66
CA VAL A 116 2.10 5.68 9.42
C VAL A 116 1.76 6.13 10.84
N ARG A 117 0.66 6.88 11.02
CA ARG A 117 0.23 7.35 12.34
C ARG A 117 -0.23 6.23 13.25
N ASP A 118 -0.99 5.27 12.69
CA ASP A 118 -1.78 4.30 13.45
C ASP A 118 -1.07 2.93 13.59
N HIS A 119 0.13 2.73 13.01
CA HIS A 119 0.82 1.45 13.19
C HIS A 119 1.43 1.35 14.59
N GLU A 120 1.22 0.21 15.22
CA GLU A 120 1.73 -0.09 16.57
C GLU A 120 2.83 -1.16 16.54
N ALA A 121 2.98 -1.85 15.41
CA ALA A 121 3.97 -2.92 15.24
C ALA A 121 4.47 -3.00 13.80
N TRP A 122 5.52 -3.78 13.60
CA TRP A 122 6.02 -4.06 12.26
C TRP A 122 6.68 -5.43 12.16
N ILE A 123 6.63 -5.99 10.95
CA ILE A 123 7.39 -7.18 10.55
C ILE A 123 8.28 -6.77 9.39
N SER A 124 9.54 -7.23 9.37
CA SER A 124 10.38 -7.11 8.18
C SER A 124 10.88 -8.47 7.70
N VAL A 125 11.15 -8.52 6.41
CA VAL A 125 11.89 -9.62 5.78
C VAL A 125 13.10 -8.98 5.11
N ASP A 126 14.29 -9.31 5.59
CA ASP A 126 15.55 -8.66 5.22
C ASP A 126 16.50 -9.69 4.60
N LEU A 127 17.27 -9.29 3.59
CA LEU A 127 18.46 -10.06 3.18
C LEU A 127 19.56 -9.84 4.23
N LEU A 128 20.09 -10.91 4.78
CA LEU A 128 21.28 -10.88 5.62
C LEU A 128 22.53 -11.06 4.75
N GLY A 129 23.23 -9.98 4.52
CA GLY A 129 24.42 -9.93 3.65
C GLY A 129 24.25 -8.92 2.52
N GLU A 130 25.14 -9.01 1.56
CA GLU A 130 25.16 -8.15 0.38
C GLU A 130 24.71 -8.96 -0.84
N ALA A 131 24.08 -8.28 -1.80
CA ALA A 131 23.74 -8.84 -3.10
C ALA A 131 24.21 -7.89 -4.20
N GLY A 132 24.77 -8.47 -5.26
CA GLY A 132 25.11 -7.72 -6.45
C GLY A 132 23.86 -7.21 -7.22
N PRO A 133 23.99 -6.18 -8.06
CA PRO A 133 22.83 -5.64 -8.80
C PRO A 133 22.08 -6.68 -9.63
N SER A 134 22.78 -7.68 -10.16
CA SER A 134 22.18 -8.78 -10.95
C SER A 134 21.37 -9.77 -10.10
N GLU A 135 21.63 -9.86 -8.80
CA GLU A 135 20.95 -10.77 -7.87
C GLU A 135 19.70 -10.14 -7.24
N LEU A 136 19.68 -8.80 -7.15
CA LEU A 136 18.60 -8.05 -6.49
C LEU A 136 17.18 -8.42 -6.96
N PRO A 137 16.89 -8.63 -8.25
CA PRO A 137 15.55 -9.05 -8.68
C PRO A 137 15.12 -10.40 -8.05
N GLY A 138 16.05 -11.37 -7.99
CA GLY A 138 15.81 -12.66 -7.35
C GLY A 138 15.59 -12.55 -5.84
N ILE A 139 16.40 -11.70 -5.19
CA ILE A 139 16.27 -11.41 -3.75
C ILE A 139 14.92 -10.79 -3.45
N TYR A 140 14.51 -9.73 -4.16
CA TYR A 140 13.21 -9.10 -3.92
C TYR A 140 12.03 -10.03 -4.22
N ARG A 141 12.16 -10.94 -5.20
CA ARG A 141 11.16 -12.00 -5.41
C ARG A 141 11.04 -12.92 -4.18
N SER A 142 12.15 -13.26 -3.56
CA SER A 142 12.17 -14.06 -2.32
C SER A 142 11.56 -13.28 -1.14
N LEU A 143 11.95 -12.01 -0.97
CA LEU A 143 11.41 -11.13 0.07
C LEU A 143 9.89 -10.94 -0.09
N GLY A 144 9.40 -10.70 -1.32
CA GLY A 144 7.98 -10.55 -1.61
C GLY A 144 7.17 -11.80 -1.26
N ARG A 145 7.64 -12.97 -1.68
CA ARG A 145 7.00 -14.25 -1.38
C ARG A 145 6.94 -14.56 0.12
N LEU A 146 8.02 -14.28 0.85
CA LEU A 146 8.04 -14.41 2.31
C LEU A 146 7.07 -13.42 2.96
N LEU A 147 7.07 -12.14 2.54
CA LEU A 147 6.21 -11.11 3.11
C LEU A 147 4.72 -11.45 2.94
N VAL A 148 4.34 -12.06 1.82
CA VAL A 148 2.96 -12.51 1.55
C VAL A 148 2.43 -13.46 2.64
N GLY A 149 3.31 -14.22 3.29
CA GLY A 149 2.93 -15.12 4.39
C GLY A 149 2.44 -14.40 5.65
N PHE A 150 2.69 -13.09 5.76
CA PHE A 150 2.30 -12.26 6.89
C PHE A 150 1.14 -11.31 6.58
N LEU A 151 0.63 -11.31 5.32
CA LEU A 151 -0.42 -10.38 4.91
C LEU A 151 -1.81 -10.82 5.38
N ASP A 152 -2.52 -9.92 6.03
CA ASP A 152 -3.92 -10.02 6.44
C ASP A 152 -4.57 -8.63 6.60
N ASP A 153 -5.73 -8.56 7.25
CA ASP A 153 -6.51 -7.33 7.42
C ASP A 153 -5.89 -6.31 8.41
N ASP A 154 -4.87 -6.71 9.18
CA ASP A 154 -4.13 -5.84 10.09
C ASP A 154 -3.00 -5.06 9.41
N CYS A 155 -2.72 -5.37 8.14
CA CYS A 155 -1.66 -4.74 7.40
C CYS A 155 -2.05 -3.31 6.99
N LEU A 156 -1.19 -2.33 7.27
CA LEU A 156 -1.44 -0.92 7.01
C LEU A 156 -0.63 -0.35 5.86
N ALA A 157 0.66 -0.71 5.76
CA ALA A 157 1.55 -0.21 4.72
C ALA A 157 2.73 -1.16 4.48
N ILE A 158 3.35 -1.05 3.31
CA ILE A 158 4.59 -1.77 2.96
C ILE A 158 5.67 -0.75 2.63
N PHE A 159 6.85 -0.91 3.23
CA PHE A 159 8.02 -0.06 3.04
C PHE A 159 9.16 -0.84 2.40
N ALA A 160 9.70 -0.33 1.28
CA ALA A 160 10.90 -0.86 0.63
C ALA A 160 12.11 -0.03 1.08
N THR A 161 12.95 -0.59 1.93
CA THR A 161 14.04 0.15 2.60
C THR A 161 15.09 0.67 1.63
N ASN A 162 15.44 -0.11 0.60
CA ASN A 162 16.45 0.27 -0.38
C ASN A 162 15.99 1.43 -1.28
N GLN A 163 14.69 1.46 -1.63
CA GLN A 163 14.10 2.53 -2.43
C GLN A 163 13.68 3.73 -1.58
N GLY A 164 13.53 3.54 -0.27
CA GLY A 164 13.00 4.56 0.63
C GLY A 164 11.54 4.89 0.36
N GLN A 165 10.78 3.96 -0.23
CA GLN A 165 9.41 4.16 -0.65
C GLN A 165 8.43 3.37 0.22
N LEU A 166 7.31 3.99 0.52
CA LEU A 166 6.24 3.47 1.36
C LEU A 166 4.92 3.57 0.60
N VAL A 167 4.13 2.49 0.62
CA VAL A 167 2.81 2.43 0.00
C VAL A 167 1.78 1.95 1.02
N ALA A 168 0.57 2.52 1.01
CA ALA A 168 -0.53 2.01 1.82
C ALA A 168 -0.90 0.60 1.32
N TYR A 169 -1.09 -0.33 2.24
CA TYR A 169 -1.42 -1.72 1.89
C TYR A 169 -2.80 -1.83 1.24
N ASP A 170 -2.87 -2.68 0.24
CA ASP A 170 -4.10 -3.11 -0.42
C ASP A 170 -4.01 -4.61 -0.70
N PRO A 171 -5.07 -5.42 -0.44
CA PRO A 171 -5.06 -6.86 -0.68
C PRO A 171 -4.68 -7.28 -2.11
N ALA A 172 -4.95 -6.44 -3.13
CA ALA A 172 -4.55 -6.69 -4.52
C ALA A 172 -3.02 -6.74 -4.70
N MET A 173 -2.25 -6.10 -3.81
CA MET A 173 -0.77 -6.10 -3.84
C MET A 173 -0.18 -7.50 -3.64
N ARG A 174 -0.93 -8.43 -3.06
CA ARG A 174 -0.50 -9.82 -2.88
C ARG A 174 -0.05 -10.47 -4.19
N ALA A 175 -0.77 -10.21 -5.28
CA ALA A 175 -0.43 -10.77 -6.59
C ALA A 175 0.93 -10.26 -7.10
N THR A 176 1.18 -8.96 -6.97
CA THR A 176 2.45 -8.32 -7.36
C THR A 176 3.62 -8.79 -6.50
N LEU A 177 3.42 -8.92 -5.17
CA LEU A 177 4.44 -9.45 -4.25
C LEU A 177 4.83 -10.90 -4.56
N MET A 178 3.90 -11.71 -5.06
CA MET A 178 4.15 -13.09 -5.52
C MET A 178 4.79 -13.15 -6.90
N GLY A 179 4.74 -12.09 -7.66
CA GLY A 179 5.22 -12.00 -9.05
C GLY A 179 6.73 -11.90 -9.18
N ASP A 180 7.18 -11.65 -10.42
CA ASP A 180 8.61 -11.56 -10.76
C ASP A 180 9.26 -10.23 -10.38
N ASN A 181 8.46 -9.15 -10.28
CA ASN A 181 8.92 -7.82 -9.88
C ASN A 181 8.09 -7.24 -8.73
N PRO A 182 8.31 -7.65 -7.47
CA PRO A 182 7.61 -7.09 -6.32
C PRO A 182 7.81 -5.59 -6.14
N LEU A 183 8.95 -5.06 -6.60
CA LEU A 183 9.25 -3.62 -6.50
C LEU A 183 8.39 -2.75 -7.41
N SER A 184 7.71 -3.32 -8.40
CA SER A 184 6.75 -2.58 -9.23
C SER A 184 5.57 -1.99 -8.43
N LEU A 185 5.31 -2.48 -7.22
CA LEU A 185 4.37 -1.85 -6.28
C LEU A 185 4.71 -0.40 -5.97
N PHE A 186 6.00 -0.07 -6.01
CA PHE A 186 6.50 1.24 -5.66
C PHE A 186 6.71 2.14 -6.88
N GLU A 187 6.70 1.56 -8.08
CA GLU A 187 6.84 2.29 -9.36
C GLU A 187 5.51 2.85 -9.84
N THR A 188 4.41 2.18 -9.50
CA THR A 188 3.08 2.54 -9.98
C THR A 188 2.21 2.88 -8.77
N MET A 189 1.76 4.12 -8.68
CA MET A 189 0.67 4.46 -7.75
C MET A 189 -0.61 3.82 -8.30
N SER A 190 -0.93 2.64 -7.81
CA SER A 190 -2.08 1.82 -8.28
C SER A 190 -3.44 2.47 -7.99
N HIS A 191 -3.46 3.51 -7.15
CA HIS A 191 -4.67 4.26 -6.80
C HIS A 191 -4.38 5.76 -6.89
N PRO A 192 -5.34 6.57 -7.35
CA PRO A 192 -5.19 8.03 -7.29
C PRO A 192 -4.91 8.45 -5.84
N PRO A 193 -3.91 9.31 -5.61
CA PRO A 193 -3.57 9.72 -4.25
C PRO A 193 -4.75 10.42 -3.59
N VAL A 194 -5.04 10.06 -2.34
CA VAL A 194 -5.99 10.81 -1.50
C VAL A 194 -5.20 11.96 -0.88
N VAL A 195 -5.22 13.10 -1.54
CA VAL A 195 -4.50 14.32 -1.11
C VAL A 195 -5.46 15.21 -0.34
N PRO A 196 -5.07 15.79 0.81
CA PRO A 196 -5.88 16.79 1.48
C PRO A 196 -5.88 18.07 0.64
N VAL A 197 -6.92 18.24 -0.15
CA VAL A 197 -7.16 19.48 -0.89
C VAL A 197 -8.38 20.16 -0.26
N ALA A 198 -8.30 21.45 -0.05
CA ALA A 198 -9.43 22.20 0.46
C ALA A 198 -10.67 21.97 -0.43
N ASP A 199 -11.82 21.69 0.17
CA ASP A 199 -13.08 21.43 -0.53
C ASP A 199 -13.51 22.58 -1.45
N ASP A 200 -12.91 23.74 -1.26
CA ASP A 200 -13.19 24.96 -2.01
C ASP A 200 -12.17 25.28 -3.13
N ASP A 201 -11.18 24.41 -3.38
CA ASP A 201 -10.23 24.61 -4.48
C ASP A 201 -10.98 24.81 -5.82
N PRO A 202 -10.80 25.94 -6.49
CA PRO A 202 -11.54 26.26 -7.71
C PRO A 202 -11.26 25.30 -8.86
N ARG A 203 -10.07 24.67 -8.89
CA ARG A 203 -9.68 23.68 -9.91
C ARG A 203 -10.49 22.40 -9.72
N LEU A 204 -10.66 21.92 -8.48
CA LEU A 204 -11.49 20.76 -8.18
C LEU A 204 -12.96 21.04 -8.45
N LYS A 205 -13.48 22.21 -8.05
CA LYS A 205 -14.87 22.62 -8.37
C LYS A 205 -15.14 22.62 -9.87
N ALA A 206 -14.20 23.10 -10.67
CA ALA A 206 -14.32 23.09 -12.13
C ALA A 206 -14.32 21.68 -12.70
N ALA A 207 -13.46 20.79 -12.17
CA ALA A 207 -13.40 19.38 -12.57
C ALA A 207 -14.70 18.63 -12.23
N VAL A 208 -15.23 18.80 -11.02
CA VAL A 208 -16.53 18.23 -10.61
C VAL A 208 -17.67 18.75 -11.49
N ALA A 209 -17.69 20.04 -11.78
CA ALA A 209 -18.68 20.61 -12.68
C ALA A 209 -18.58 20.05 -14.12
N LYS A 210 -17.37 19.75 -14.59
CA LYS A 210 -17.12 19.08 -15.88
C LYS A 210 -17.62 17.64 -15.83
N ALA A 211 -17.31 16.88 -14.78
CA ALA A 211 -17.78 15.52 -14.58
C ALA A 211 -19.33 15.44 -14.62
N ARG A 212 -19.98 16.33 -13.89
CA ARG A 212 -21.47 16.40 -13.84
C ARG A 212 -22.09 16.74 -15.19
N ARG A 213 -21.50 17.68 -15.93
CA ARG A 213 -22.01 18.01 -17.28
C ARG A 213 -21.89 16.85 -18.26
N ARG A 214 -20.82 16.06 -18.14
CA ARG A 214 -20.55 14.93 -19.04
C ARG A 214 -21.08 13.60 -18.52
N TRP A 215 -21.82 13.58 -17.41
CA TRP A 215 -22.45 12.38 -16.85
C TRP A 215 -23.30 11.59 -17.86
N PRO A 216 -24.07 12.23 -18.79
CA PRO A 216 -24.81 11.49 -19.82
C PRO A 216 -23.93 10.61 -20.71
N GLU A 217 -22.68 10.99 -20.97
CA GLU A 217 -21.73 10.20 -21.74
C GLU A 217 -21.35 8.90 -21.00
N PHE A 218 -21.17 9.00 -19.68
CA PHE A 218 -20.93 7.82 -18.84
C PHE A 218 -22.12 6.86 -18.88
N VAL A 219 -23.35 7.39 -18.75
CA VAL A 219 -24.57 6.58 -18.79
C VAL A 219 -24.71 5.85 -20.11
N GLU A 220 -24.54 6.55 -21.24
CA GLU A 220 -24.57 5.95 -22.57
C GLU A 220 -23.51 4.87 -22.76
N ALA A 221 -22.29 5.12 -22.32
CA ALA A 221 -21.22 4.14 -22.37
C ALA A 221 -21.52 2.92 -21.49
N PHE A 222 -22.07 3.13 -20.28
CA PHE A 222 -22.44 2.06 -19.37
C PHE A 222 -23.57 1.17 -19.89
N GLU A 223 -24.57 1.76 -20.54
CA GLU A 223 -25.69 1.02 -21.16
C GLU A 223 -25.21 0.16 -22.33
N ASN A 224 -24.20 0.62 -23.08
CA ASN A 224 -23.63 -0.09 -24.21
C ASN A 224 -22.30 -0.81 -23.88
N ARG A 225 -22.03 -1.05 -22.60
CA ARG A 225 -20.73 -1.56 -22.14
C ARG A 225 -20.41 -2.98 -22.60
N ARG A 226 -19.11 -3.21 -22.83
CA ARG A 226 -18.54 -4.52 -23.05
C ARG A 226 -18.08 -5.15 -21.73
N PRO A 227 -18.01 -6.49 -21.64
CA PRO A 227 -17.64 -7.19 -20.40
C PRO A 227 -16.26 -6.81 -19.81
N GLU A 228 -15.31 -6.45 -20.66
CA GLU A 228 -13.94 -6.09 -20.30
C GLU A 228 -13.79 -4.64 -19.84
N GLN A 229 -14.79 -3.80 -20.02
CA GLN A 229 -14.74 -2.40 -19.63
C GLN A 229 -14.99 -2.24 -18.13
N HIS A 230 -14.19 -1.41 -17.50
CA HIS A 230 -14.36 -1.02 -16.10
C HIS A 230 -15.04 0.34 -16.01
N PHE A 231 -16.04 0.46 -15.15
CA PHE A 231 -16.79 1.68 -14.90
C PHE A 231 -16.72 2.05 -13.43
N ALA A 232 -16.28 3.26 -13.11
CA ALA A 232 -16.19 3.75 -11.76
C ALA A 232 -16.79 5.15 -11.59
N MET A 233 -17.37 5.40 -10.43
CA MET A 233 -17.88 6.70 -10.01
C MET A 233 -17.28 7.10 -8.68
N LYS A 234 -16.80 8.32 -8.56
CA LYS A 234 -16.42 8.93 -7.28
C LYS A 234 -17.60 9.67 -6.70
N ALA A 235 -17.99 9.32 -5.49
CA ALA A 235 -19.12 9.92 -4.82
C ALA A 235 -18.82 10.25 -3.36
N ARG A 236 -19.59 11.18 -2.79
CA ARG A 236 -19.59 11.49 -1.38
C ARG A 236 -20.33 10.39 -0.62
N ILE A 237 -19.62 9.70 0.27
CA ILE A 237 -20.16 8.65 1.14
C ILE A 237 -20.23 9.19 2.57
N THR A 238 -21.34 8.91 3.25
CA THR A 238 -21.55 9.23 4.67
C THR A 238 -22.04 7.99 5.39
N GLU A 239 -21.63 7.81 6.64
CA GLU A 239 -22.22 6.77 7.51
C GLU A 239 -23.43 7.32 8.26
N PRO A 240 -24.46 6.48 8.48
CA PRO A 240 -25.65 6.90 9.20
C PRO A 240 -25.32 7.35 10.63
N GLY A 241 -25.70 8.58 10.96
CA GLY A 241 -25.51 9.16 12.28
C GLY A 241 -24.17 9.86 12.49
N GLU A 242 -23.32 9.93 11.45
CA GLU A 242 -22.05 10.65 11.49
C GLU A 242 -22.06 11.88 10.59
N ASN A 243 -21.33 12.93 11.00
CA ASN A 243 -21.16 14.14 10.20
C ASN A 243 -19.99 14.04 9.22
N GLN A 244 -19.20 13.00 9.34
CA GLN A 244 -18.04 12.77 8.48
C GLN A 244 -18.49 12.21 7.13
N ALA A 245 -17.86 12.69 6.07
CA ALA A 245 -18.09 12.24 4.71
C ALA A 245 -16.76 12.12 3.98
N GLU A 246 -16.65 11.10 3.16
CA GLU A 246 -15.47 10.86 2.36
C GLU A 246 -15.84 10.68 0.89
N PHE A 247 -15.00 11.20 -0.02
CA PHE A 247 -15.16 10.98 -1.46
C PHE A 247 -14.45 9.69 -1.87
N MET A 248 -15.24 8.68 -2.24
CA MET A 248 -14.73 7.35 -2.53
C MET A 248 -15.07 6.91 -3.96
N TRP A 249 -14.19 6.11 -4.55
CA TRP A 249 -14.46 5.44 -5.81
C TRP A 249 -15.31 4.19 -5.60
N ILE A 250 -16.21 3.97 -6.55
CA ILE A 250 -17.19 2.88 -6.56
C ILE A 250 -17.14 2.24 -7.92
N THR A 251 -16.79 0.96 -8.02
CA THR A 251 -16.99 0.16 -9.24
C THR A 251 -18.48 0.02 -9.49
N VAL A 252 -18.96 0.59 -10.61
CA VAL A 252 -20.38 0.65 -10.93
C VAL A 252 -20.87 -0.69 -11.47
N THR A 253 -21.90 -1.25 -10.85
CA THR A 253 -22.54 -2.50 -11.28
C THR A 253 -23.94 -2.31 -11.85
N GLY A 254 -24.61 -1.18 -11.55
CA GLY A 254 -25.93 -0.85 -12.02
C GLY A 254 -26.28 0.62 -11.90
N LEU A 255 -27.15 1.09 -12.81
CA LEU A 255 -27.71 2.43 -12.82
C LEU A 255 -29.24 2.32 -12.90
N GLU A 256 -29.97 2.96 -12.01
CA GLU A 256 -31.41 2.97 -12.03
C GLU A 256 -31.99 4.25 -11.37
N ASN A 257 -32.83 4.98 -12.08
CA ASN A 257 -33.57 6.15 -11.56
C ASN A 257 -32.69 7.18 -10.81
N GLY A 258 -31.49 7.47 -11.32
CA GLY A 258 -30.54 8.40 -10.70
C GLY A 258 -29.84 7.86 -9.44
N ILE A 259 -29.91 6.55 -9.22
CA ILE A 259 -29.17 5.81 -8.22
C ILE A 259 -28.11 4.98 -8.90
N VAL A 260 -26.91 4.99 -8.35
CA VAL A 260 -25.76 4.16 -8.74
C VAL A 260 -25.61 3.04 -7.71
N TYR A 261 -25.53 1.82 -8.20
CA TYR A 261 -25.23 0.63 -7.42
C TYR A 261 -23.83 0.17 -7.76
N GLY A 262 -23.05 -0.19 -6.75
CA GLY A 262 -21.68 -0.63 -6.99
C GLY A 262 -21.03 -1.22 -5.75
N LYS A 263 -19.69 -1.36 -5.83
CA LYS A 263 -18.84 -1.79 -4.73
C LYS A 263 -17.77 -0.74 -4.48
N LEU A 264 -17.41 -0.52 -3.22
CA LEU A 264 -16.30 0.35 -2.88
C LEU A 264 -14.99 -0.23 -3.40
N ASP A 265 -14.18 0.59 -4.05
CA ASP A 265 -12.92 0.16 -4.65
C ASP A 265 -11.78 0.10 -3.63
N ASN A 266 -11.87 0.85 -2.53
CA ASN A 266 -10.84 0.94 -1.51
C ASN A 266 -11.44 1.17 -0.12
N ASP A 267 -10.63 0.88 0.92
CA ASP A 267 -11.02 1.17 2.29
C ASP A 267 -11.09 2.68 2.54
N PRO A 268 -12.10 3.16 3.30
CA PRO A 268 -12.16 4.55 3.74
C PRO A 268 -10.98 4.90 4.65
N VAL A 269 -10.67 6.20 4.73
CA VAL A 269 -9.68 6.73 5.67
C VAL A 269 -10.30 6.99 7.03
N GLU A 270 -11.48 7.62 7.06
CA GLU A 270 -12.13 8.08 8.29
C GLU A 270 -13.42 7.30 8.64
N LEU A 271 -14.11 6.71 7.65
CA LEU A 271 -15.30 5.91 7.88
C LEU A 271 -14.91 4.52 8.40
N THR A 272 -15.67 4.00 9.37
CA THR A 272 -15.26 2.78 10.11
C THR A 272 -16.17 1.58 9.90
N ARG A 273 -17.38 1.78 9.38
CA ARG A 273 -18.42 0.73 9.25
C ARG A 273 -18.49 0.11 7.86
N ILE A 274 -17.79 0.67 6.90
CA ILE A 274 -17.72 0.20 5.53
C ILE A 274 -16.28 -0.07 5.13
N LYS A 275 -16.09 -0.98 4.18
CA LYS A 275 -14.76 -1.37 3.69
C LYS A 275 -14.77 -1.63 2.19
N ALA A 276 -13.60 -1.78 1.61
CA ALA A 276 -13.42 -2.19 0.22
C ALA A 276 -14.24 -3.44 -0.10
N GLY A 277 -14.89 -3.44 -1.26
CA GLY A 277 -15.75 -4.53 -1.72
C GLY A 277 -17.19 -4.49 -1.21
N ASP A 278 -17.50 -3.65 -0.21
CA ASP A 278 -18.87 -3.51 0.28
C ASP A 278 -19.80 -2.93 -0.79
N ARG A 279 -21.01 -3.46 -0.84
CA ARG A 279 -22.04 -2.98 -1.75
C ARG A 279 -22.57 -1.64 -1.26
N VAL A 280 -22.56 -0.66 -2.15
CA VAL A 280 -23.04 0.68 -1.87
C VAL A 280 -24.13 1.09 -2.86
N ARG A 281 -24.96 2.03 -2.39
CA ARG A 281 -26.00 2.67 -3.16
C ARG A 281 -25.89 4.17 -2.95
N VAL A 282 -25.61 4.92 -4.02
CA VAL A 282 -25.40 6.36 -3.95
C VAL A 282 -26.26 7.10 -4.96
N SER A 283 -26.62 8.33 -4.65
CA SER A 283 -27.33 9.20 -5.59
C SER A 283 -26.35 9.82 -6.57
N VAL A 284 -26.75 9.97 -7.83
CA VAL A 284 -26.01 10.77 -8.84
C VAL A 284 -25.83 12.22 -8.38
N LYS A 285 -26.65 12.73 -7.45
CA LYS A 285 -26.46 14.07 -6.85
C LYS A 285 -25.15 14.19 -6.07
N ASP A 286 -24.66 13.07 -5.54
CA ASP A 286 -23.40 13.00 -4.78
C ASP A 286 -22.18 12.78 -5.68
N LEU A 287 -22.37 12.80 -7.02
CA LEU A 287 -21.31 12.64 -8.00
C LEU A 287 -20.24 13.72 -7.84
N ASN A 288 -19.00 13.26 -7.68
CA ASN A 288 -17.80 14.07 -7.69
C ASN A 288 -17.00 13.89 -8.99
N ASP A 289 -16.84 12.62 -9.44
CA ASP A 289 -16.14 12.28 -10.68
C ASP A 289 -16.64 10.93 -11.22
N TRP A 290 -16.24 10.59 -12.44
CA TRP A 290 -16.46 9.29 -13.02
C TRP A 290 -15.39 8.96 -14.06
N LEU A 291 -15.18 7.67 -14.29
CA LEU A 291 -14.30 7.18 -15.35
C LEU A 291 -14.82 5.85 -15.90
N TYR A 292 -14.41 5.52 -17.11
CA TYR A 292 -14.47 4.15 -17.63
C TYR A 292 -13.26 3.86 -18.54
N THR A 293 -12.96 2.57 -18.74
CA THR A 293 -11.91 2.12 -19.65
C THR A 293 -12.47 1.83 -21.04
N ASP A 294 -11.72 2.21 -22.08
CA ASP A 294 -12.01 1.85 -23.48
C ASP A 294 -10.72 1.35 -24.14
N GLY A 295 -10.50 0.03 -24.09
CA GLY A 295 -9.20 -0.57 -24.36
C GLY A 295 -8.18 -0.12 -23.31
N ASP A 296 -7.06 0.42 -23.76
CA ASP A 296 -6.00 0.96 -22.92
C ASP A 296 -6.25 2.42 -22.48
N ASP A 297 -7.29 3.05 -23.01
CA ASP A 297 -7.62 4.45 -22.73
C ASP A 297 -8.57 4.57 -21.53
N MET A 298 -8.37 5.65 -20.76
CA MET A 298 -9.27 6.06 -19.69
C MET A 298 -10.07 7.29 -20.13
N VAL A 299 -11.39 7.19 -20.09
CA VAL A 299 -12.31 8.30 -20.35
C VAL A 299 -12.88 8.81 -19.04
N GLY A 300 -12.86 10.13 -18.81
CA GLY A 300 -13.28 10.74 -17.55
C GLY A 300 -12.08 11.02 -16.62
N GLY A 301 -12.25 10.85 -15.28
CA GLY A 301 -11.18 11.05 -14.31
C GLY A 301 -10.75 12.52 -14.14
N PHE A 302 -11.70 13.46 -14.26
CA PHE A 302 -11.42 14.90 -14.28
C PHE A 302 -10.75 15.42 -13.02
N THR A 303 -11.11 14.87 -11.85
CA THR A 303 -10.49 15.23 -10.57
C THR A 303 -9.12 14.59 -10.39
N ILE A 304 -8.86 13.43 -11.00
CA ILE A 304 -7.57 12.73 -10.93
C ILE A 304 -6.47 13.60 -11.55
N GLU A 305 -6.73 14.19 -12.71
CA GLU A 305 -5.77 15.06 -13.38
C GLU A 305 -5.42 16.29 -12.55
N VAL A 306 -6.41 16.90 -11.91
CA VAL A 306 -6.21 18.05 -11.02
C VAL A 306 -5.39 17.67 -9.78
N LEU A 307 -5.73 16.54 -9.14
CA LEU A 307 -5.02 16.05 -7.94
C LEU A 307 -3.55 15.72 -8.24
N ARG A 308 -3.25 15.13 -9.39
CA ARG A 308 -1.87 14.88 -9.83
C ARG A 308 -1.08 16.19 -9.95
N ARG A 309 -1.63 17.20 -10.61
CA ARG A 309 -0.97 18.49 -10.74
C ARG A 309 -0.71 19.17 -9.39
N ILE A 310 -1.69 19.11 -8.47
CA ILE A 310 -1.51 19.63 -7.12
C ILE A 310 -0.39 18.88 -6.38
N GLN A 311 -0.32 17.58 -6.53
CA GLN A 311 0.73 16.77 -5.92
C GLN A 311 2.11 17.12 -6.49
N ASP A 312 2.22 17.30 -7.81
CA ASP A 312 3.47 17.70 -8.46
C ASP A 312 3.92 19.07 -7.96
N GLU A 313 3.01 20.04 -7.84
CA GLU A 313 3.27 21.39 -7.29
C GLU A 313 3.74 21.36 -5.81
N MET A 314 3.30 20.37 -5.02
CA MET A 314 3.72 20.21 -3.61
C MET A 314 5.08 19.51 -3.46
N THR A 315 5.58 18.89 -4.53
CA THR A 315 6.82 18.11 -4.50
C THR A 315 8.01 18.90 -5.07
N GLU A 316 7.74 20.01 -5.78
CA GLU A 316 8.74 20.99 -6.24
C GLU A 316 9.09 22.02 -5.14
#